data_0eea3a497c782fae341c7198d00154af
#
_entry.id   0eea3a497c782fae341c7198d00154af
#
_cell.length_a   1.000
_cell.length_b   1.000
_cell.length_c   1.000
_cell.angle_alpha   90.00
_cell.angle_beta   90.00
_cell.angle_gamma   90.00
#
_symmetry.space_group_name_H-M   'P 1'
#
loop_
_entity.id
_entity.type
_entity.pdbx_description
1 polymer ?
#
loop_
_entity_poly.entity_id
_entity_poly.type
_entity_poly.pdbx_seq_one_letter_code
_entity_poly.pdbx_strand_id
1 'polypeptide(L)'
;MATPIYTTSDGRSFVRTPDHYFDDLPDFPFQPNFVEIDGLQMHYLDEGSPTSDVVLLLHGQPDWSYLYRKMIPLIVAAGYRVIAPDMIGMGRSDKPTDIHTHTIYRHATWWTELIEKLGLKNITLFCQDWGGFTGLHVVAHHPDWFSRVLCSNTSLFLMPEPILNVPQGIDREAYPVDPDATIRTFADFATDCQAKGFIKDDMSEFFYGWMKYALTGPELKASDNIRMDFGGIPLTDDEARAYDAPFPEEIFMTGIRTLPSMGALIDQKESLRAWEALQQFDKPFLTVFGTLDKLVGSEKTQRTLIEHIPGAKGQAHDRIHAGHFIQESQGEAMAERLIEFIASTSS
;
A
#
# COMPACT_ATOMS: atom_id res chain seq x y z
N MET A 1 -11.81 -1.95 -29.19
CA MET A 1 -10.68 -1.19 -29.79
C MET A 1 -9.45 -1.60 -29.00
N ALA A 2 -8.26 -1.63 -29.63
CA ALA A 2 -7.05 -1.95 -28.87
C ALA A 2 -6.77 -0.87 -27.80
N THR A 3 -6.32 -1.26 -26.62
CA THR A 3 -5.96 -0.35 -25.52
C THR A 3 -4.82 0.57 -25.97
N PRO A 4 -4.97 1.91 -25.84
CA PRO A 4 -3.92 2.84 -26.18
C PRO A 4 -2.68 2.65 -25.28
N ILE A 5 -1.51 2.56 -25.90
CA ILE A 5 -0.23 2.59 -25.19
C ILE A 5 0.38 3.98 -25.38
N TYR A 6 0.71 4.63 -24.27
CA TYR A 6 1.35 5.93 -24.22
C TYR A 6 2.84 5.77 -23.94
N THR A 7 3.61 6.84 -24.16
CA THR A 7 5.05 6.85 -23.92
C THR A 7 5.44 8.16 -23.24
N THR A 8 6.19 8.08 -22.16
CA THR A 8 6.81 9.22 -21.49
C THR A 8 7.91 9.84 -22.34
N SER A 9 8.35 11.05 -22.01
CA SER A 9 9.42 11.74 -22.73
C SER A 9 10.77 10.99 -22.72
N ASP A 10 11.01 10.14 -21.72
CA ASP A 10 12.21 9.30 -21.60
C ASP A 10 12.02 7.88 -22.19
N GLY A 11 10.87 7.62 -22.85
CA GLY A 11 10.64 6.40 -23.63
C GLY A 11 9.98 5.25 -22.86
N ARG A 12 9.51 5.44 -21.62
CA ARG A 12 8.78 4.42 -20.86
C ARG A 12 7.36 4.28 -21.36
N SER A 13 6.93 3.05 -21.66
CA SER A 13 5.55 2.77 -22.09
C SER A 13 4.62 2.60 -20.88
N PHE A 14 3.40 3.12 -21.00
CA PHE A 14 2.36 2.98 -19.99
C PHE A 14 0.96 2.92 -20.61
N VAL A 15 0.01 2.44 -19.83
CA VAL A 15 -1.43 2.47 -20.16
C VAL A 15 -2.19 3.24 -19.07
N ARG A 16 -3.38 3.72 -19.44
CA ARG A 16 -4.30 4.43 -18.55
C ARG A 16 -5.65 3.74 -18.58
N THR A 17 -6.15 3.34 -17.40
CA THR A 17 -7.47 2.74 -17.28
C THR A 17 -8.53 3.77 -17.68
N PRO A 18 -9.43 3.45 -18.62
CA PRO A 18 -10.50 4.37 -19.04
C PRO A 18 -11.44 4.73 -17.89
N ASP A 19 -11.88 5.98 -17.82
CA ASP A 19 -12.68 6.53 -16.72
C ASP A 19 -13.97 5.76 -16.47
N HIS A 20 -14.60 5.22 -17.51
CA HIS A 20 -15.88 4.50 -17.39
C HIS A 20 -15.80 3.23 -16.49
N TYR A 21 -14.61 2.68 -16.23
CA TYR A 21 -14.44 1.59 -15.25
C TYR A 21 -14.63 2.06 -13.81
N PHE A 22 -14.53 3.36 -13.56
CA PHE A 22 -14.69 3.97 -12.25
C PHE A 22 -16.05 4.66 -12.06
N ASP A 23 -17.00 4.44 -12.97
CA ASP A 23 -18.33 4.98 -12.84
C ASP A 23 -19.13 4.19 -11.78
N ASP A 24 -19.97 4.88 -11.02
CA ASP A 24 -20.92 4.31 -10.04
C ASP A 24 -20.27 3.35 -9.03
N LEU A 25 -19.10 3.72 -8.50
CA LEU A 25 -18.44 2.94 -7.45
C LEU A 25 -19.17 3.13 -6.11
N PRO A 26 -19.47 2.03 -5.36
CA PRO A 26 -20.20 2.13 -4.11
C PRO A 26 -19.40 2.91 -3.06
N ASP A 27 -20.08 3.83 -2.37
CA ASP A 27 -19.52 4.66 -1.29
C ASP A 27 -18.26 5.47 -1.68
N PHE A 28 -18.11 5.81 -2.98
CA PHE A 28 -16.96 6.52 -3.50
C PHE A 28 -17.34 7.77 -4.31
N PRO A 29 -17.92 8.80 -3.68
CA PRO A 29 -18.40 10.01 -4.37
C PRO A 29 -17.31 11.03 -4.68
N PHE A 30 -16.04 10.69 -4.49
CA PHE A 30 -14.91 11.63 -4.55
C PHE A 30 -14.56 11.99 -6.00
N GLN A 31 -14.18 13.26 -6.19
CA GLN A 31 -13.72 13.73 -7.49
C GLN A 31 -12.25 13.39 -7.71
N PRO A 32 -11.87 12.91 -8.90
CA PRO A 32 -10.47 12.60 -9.20
C PRO A 32 -9.65 13.88 -9.37
N ASN A 33 -8.45 13.90 -8.81
CA ASN A 33 -7.42 14.86 -9.11
C ASN A 33 -6.20 14.15 -9.71
N PHE A 34 -5.42 14.88 -10.49
CA PHE A 34 -4.24 14.31 -11.14
C PHE A 34 -3.06 15.26 -11.09
N VAL A 35 -1.88 14.70 -10.92
CA VAL A 35 -0.61 15.42 -10.98
C VAL A 35 0.39 14.59 -11.79
N GLU A 36 1.21 15.25 -12.59
CA GLU A 36 2.29 14.57 -13.31
C GLU A 36 3.46 14.31 -12.35
N ILE A 37 3.88 13.04 -12.27
CA ILE A 37 4.99 12.55 -11.47
C ILE A 37 5.91 11.74 -12.39
N ASP A 38 7.14 12.18 -12.57
CA ASP A 38 8.14 11.47 -13.39
C ASP A 38 7.61 11.14 -14.81
N GLY A 39 6.83 12.07 -15.42
CA GLY A 39 6.21 11.90 -16.74
C GLY A 39 5.00 10.97 -16.79
N LEU A 40 4.51 10.51 -15.65
CA LEU A 40 3.30 9.69 -15.48
C LEU A 40 2.24 10.49 -14.73
N GLN A 41 0.98 10.25 -15.03
CA GLN A 41 -0.13 10.87 -14.30
C GLN A 41 -0.44 10.05 -13.05
N MET A 42 -0.28 10.68 -11.87
CA MET A 42 -0.70 10.11 -10.59
C MET A 42 -2.06 10.69 -10.20
N HIS A 43 -3.00 9.80 -9.91
CA HIS A 43 -4.30 10.16 -9.33
C HIS A 43 -4.17 10.37 -7.82
N TYR A 44 -4.96 11.29 -7.28
CA TYR A 44 -5.12 11.46 -5.84
C TYR A 44 -6.50 12.04 -5.51
N LEU A 45 -7.02 11.69 -4.35
CA LEU A 45 -8.16 12.36 -3.73
C LEU A 45 -7.66 13.55 -2.91
N ASP A 46 -8.41 14.66 -2.92
CA ASP A 46 -8.12 15.86 -2.16
C ASP A 46 -9.44 16.37 -1.55
N GLU A 47 -9.69 15.96 -0.32
CA GLU A 47 -10.96 16.19 0.35
C GLU A 47 -10.79 17.03 1.60
N GLY A 48 -11.72 17.92 1.86
CA GLY A 48 -11.70 18.84 2.99
C GLY A 48 -11.20 20.25 2.62
N SER A 49 -10.92 21.09 3.63
CA SER A 49 -10.47 22.45 3.38
C SER A 49 -8.99 22.50 2.99
N PRO A 50 -8.59 23.23 1.95
CA PRO A 50 -7.19 23.32 1.54
C PRO A 50 -6.27 24.00 2.58
N THR A 51 -6.85 24.65 3.60
CA THR A 51 -6.12 25.31 4.68
C THR A 51 -6.04 24.48 5.97
N SER A 52 -6.68 23.32 6.00
CA SER A 52 -6.64 22.42 7.14
C SER A 52 -5.35 21.61 7.20
N ASP A 53 -5.02 21.07 8.37
CA ASP A 53 -3.91 20.15 8.56
C ASP A 53 -4.10 18.91 7.69
N VAL A 54 -3.00 18.46 7.08
CA VAL A 54 -3.00 17.41 6.06
C VAL A 54 -2.87 16.04 6.69
N VAL A 55 -3.77 15.13 6.29
CA VAL A 55 -3.67 13.68 6.48
C VAL A 55 -3.36 13.04 5.12
N LEU A 56 -2.19 12.41 5.01
CA LEU A 56 -1.77 11.66 3.82
C LEU A 56 -2.03 10.18 4.06
N LEU A 57 -2.82 9.53 3.19
CA LEU A 57 -3.20 8.12 3.28
C LEU A 57 -2.50 7.33 2.17
N LEU A 58 -1.51 6.50 2.50
CA LEU A 58 -0.76 5.70 1.53
C LEU A 58 -1.20 4.24 1.59
N HIS A 59 -1.84 3.79 0.52
CA HIS A 59 -2.32 2.43 0.33
C HIS A 59 -1.22 1.47 -0.16
N GLY A 60 -1.53 0.19 -0.22
CA GLY A 60 -0.64 -0.86 -0.68
C GLY A 60 -1.11 -1.61 -1.92
N GLN A 61 -0.95 -2.93 -1.91
CA GLN A 61 -1.27 -3.83 -3.01
C GLN A 61 -2.18 -4.96 -2.47
N PRO A 62 -3.25 -5.32 -3.15
CA PRO A 62 -3.66 -4.94 -4.52
C PRO A 62 -4.69 -3.80 -4.58
N ASP A 63 -4.80 -3.03 -3.55
CA ASP A 63 -5.78 -1.98 -3.36
C ASP A 63 -5.41 -0.64 -4.04
N TRP A 64 -6.21 0.38 -3.79
CA TRP A 64 -6.04 1.75 -4.25
C TRP A 64 -6.82 2.68 -3.30
N SER A 65 -6.89 3.97 -3.57
CA SER A 65 -7.55 4.94 -2.66
C SER A 65 -9.00 4.58 -2.27
N TYR A 66 -9.66 3.67 -3.00
CA TYR A 66 -10.95 3.10 -2.66
C TYR A 66 -10.97 2.44 -1.27
N LEU A 67 -9.85 1.87 -0.83
CA LEU A 67 -9.70 1.28 0.51
C LEU A 67 -10.03 2.27 1.62
N TYR A 68 -9.79 3.56 1.40
CA TYR A 68 -9.98 4.61 2.39
C TYR A 68 -11.38 5.24 2.39
N ARG A 69 -12.32 4.77 1.53
CA ARG A 69 -13.66 5.38 1.37
C ARG A 69 -14.43 5.53 2.69
N LYS A 70 -14.26 4.58 3.62
CA LYS A 70 -14.91 4.59 4.94
C LYS A 70 -14.24 5.55 5.92
N MET A 71 -12.95 5.83 5.75
CA MET A 71 -12.17 6.69 6.63
C MET A 71 -12.28 8.17 6.24
N ILE A 72 -12.20 8.48 4.95
CA ILE A 72 -12.12 9.85 4.42
C ILE A 72 -13.24 10.75 4.96
N PRO A 73 -14.54 10.38 4.91
CA PRO A 73 -15.61 11.25 5.37
C PRO A 73 -15.49 11.63 6.86
N LEU A 74 -15.03 10.72 7.70
CA LEU A 74 -14.88 10.95 9.13
C LEU A 74 -13.69 11.88 9.43
N ILE A 75 -12.58 11.71 8.74
CA ILE A 75 -11.38 12.54 8.88
C ILE A 75 -11.69 13.98 8.42
N VAL A 76 -12.39 14.13 7.28
CA VAL A 76 -12.83 15.43 6.77
C VAL A 76 -13.84 16.10 7.73
N ALA A 77 -14.81 15.34 8.26
CA ALA A 77 -15.76 15.86 9.24
C ALA A 77 -15.09 16.33 10.55
N ALA A 78 -13.96 15.74 10.91
CA ALA A 78 -13.13 16.17 12.03
C ALA A 78 -12.31 17.45 11.74
N GLY A 79 -12.38 18.00 10.52
CA GLY A 79 -11.76 19.25 10.13
C GLY A 79 -10.40 19.14 9.46
N TYR A 80 -9.95 17.94 9.07
CA TYR A 80 -8.67 17.73 8.39
C TYR A 80 -8.84 17.69 6.86
N ARG A 81 -7.74 17.97 6.14
CA ARG A 81 -7.64 17.77 4.70
C ARG A 81 -7.03 16.39 4.43
N VAL A 82 -7.68 15.59 3.62
CA VAL A 82 -7.22 14.24 3.26
C VAL A 82 -6.64 14.27 1.85
N ILE A 83 -5.41 13.79 1.72
CA ILE A 83 -4.77 13.45 0.44
C ILE A 83 -4.60 11.93 0.39
N ALA A 84 -5.26 11.27 -0.56
CA ALA A 84 -5.17 9.82 -0.75
C ALA A 84 -4.78 9.51 -2.21
N PRO A 85 -3.48 9.41 -2.51
CA PRO A 85 -3.00 9.11 -3.85
C PRO A 85 -3.11 7.62 -4.17
N ASP A 86 -3.25 7.31 -5.46
CA ASP A 86 -3.05 5.95 -5.98
C ASP A 86 -1.58 5.77 -6.39
N MET A 87 -0.95 4.69 -5.94
CA MET A 87 0.39 4.31 -6.40
C MET A 87 0.45 4.27 -7.92
N ILE A 88 1.55 4.73 -8.53
CA ILE A 88 1.80 4.46 -9.95
C ILE A 88 1.71 2.95 -10.19
N GLY A 89 0.94 2.55 -11.19
CA GLY A 89 0.61 1.14 -11.46
C GLY A 89 -0.69 0.65 -10.84
N MET A 90 -1.34 1.45 -9.98
CA MET A 90 -2.55 1.09 -9.22
C MET A 90 -3.66 2.13 -9.45
N GLY A 91 -4.88 1.80 -9.03
CA GLY A 91 -6.03 2.72 -9.05
C GLY A 91 -6.22 3.43 -10.40
N ARG A 92 -6.43 4.73 -10.35
CA ARG A 92 -6.58 5.59 -11.55
C ARG A 92 -5.25 6.18 -12.04
N SER A 93 -4.14 5.90 -11.36
CA SER A 93 -2.80 6.32 -11.81
C SER A 93 -2.36 5.57 -13.06
N ASP A 94 -1.47 6.19 -13.84
CA ASP A 94 -0.86 5.56 -15.02
C ASP A 94 -0.15 4.26 -14.64
N LYS A 95 -0.16 3.30 -15.54
CA LYS A 95 0.35 1.94 -15.34
C LYS A 95 1.49 1.65 -16.31
N PRO A 96 2.75 1.79 -15.87
CA PRO A 96 3.91 1.34 -16.66
C PRO A 96 3.78 -0.13 -17.05
N THR A 97 4.13 -0.45 -18.30
CA THR A 97 4.01 -1.81 -18.85
C THR A 97 5.31 -2.62 -18.68
N ASP A 98 6.41 -1.98 -18.28
CA ASP A 98 7.67 -2.67 -18.00
C ASP A 98 7.67 -3.22 -16.57
N ILE A 99 7.85 -4.55 -16.45
CA ILE A 99 7.88 -5.30 -15.18
C ILE A 99 9.01 -4.87 -14.25
N HIS A 100 10.05 -4.18 -14.74
CA HIS A 100 11.18 -3.69 -13.95
C HIS A 100 10.95 -2.28 -13.37
N THR A 101 9.85 -1.62 -13.74
CA THR A 101 9.57 -0.25 -13.31
C THR A 101 9.38 -0.14 -11.80
N HIS A 102 8.71 -1.12 -11.18
CA HIS A 102 8.33 -1.04 -9.77
C HIS A 102 9.45 -1.52 -8.84
N THR A 103 9.95 -0.59 -8.01
CA THR A 103 10.87 -0.83 -6.89
C THR A 103 10.46 0.01 -5.68
N ILE A 104 10.85 -0.41 -4.46
CA ILE A 104 10.57 0.35 -3.23
C ILE A 104 11.06 1.80 -3.37
N TYR A 105 12.29 1.99 -3.86
CA TYR A 105 12.93 3.32 -3.93
C TYR A 105 12.31 4.21 -4.99
N ARG A 106 11.87 3.65 -6.12
CA ARG A 106 11.17 4.43 -7.15
C ARG A 106 9.81 4.91 -6.64
N HIS A 107 9.06 4.06 -5.94
CA HIS A 107 7.81 4.49 -5.31
C HIS A 107 8.06 5.54 -4.22
N ALA A 108 9.10 5.40 -3.40
CA ALA A 108 9.47 6.43 -2.44
C ALA A 108 9.82 7.77 -3.12
N THR A 109 10.52 7.73 -4.27
CA THR A 109 10.80 8.94 -5.07
C THR A 109 9.52 9.56 -5.61
N TRP A 110 8.57 8.77 -6.11
CA TRP A 110 7.29 9.27 -6.60
C TRP A 110 6.44 9.90 -5.50
N TRP A 111 6.45 9.35 -4.27
CA TRP A 111 5.82 9.97 -3.11
C TRP A 111 6.50 11.28 -2.73
N THR A 112 7.82 11.33 -2.78
CA THR A 112 8.59 12.56 -2.54
C THR A 112 8.16 13.66 -3.52
N GLU A 113 8.15 13.36 -4.81
CA GLU A 113 7.74 14.30 -5.86
C GLU A 113 6.26 14.76 -5.70
N LEU A 114 5.36 13.85 -5.32
CA LEU A 114 3.96 14.19 -5.01
C LEU A 114 3.87 15.21 -3.88
N ILE A 115 4.55 14.95 -2.76
CA ILE A 115 4.53 15.83 -1.58
C ILE A 115 5.09 17.22 -1.95
N GLU A 116 6.18 17.28 -2.72
CA GLU A 116 6.78 18.53 -3.18
C GLU A 116 5.85 19.28 -4.13
N LYS A 117 5.27 18.64 -5.14
CA LYS A 117 4.38 19.25 -6.13
C LYS A 117 3.10 19.79 -5.52
N LEU A 118 2.54 19.09 -4.54
CA LEU A 118 1.36 19.55 -3.81
C LEU A 118 1.70 20.52 -2.67
N GLY A 119 3.00 20.76 -2.39
CA GLY A 119 3.46 21.66 -1.34
C GLY A 119 3.04 21.22 0.06
N LEU A 120 2.88 19.91 0.31
CA LEU A 120 2.40 19.41 1.59
C LEU A 120 3.44 19.59 2.69
N LYS A 121 2.97 19.99 3.88
CA LYS A 121 3.80 20.20 5.06
C LYS A 121 3.02 19.80 6.31
N ASN A 122 3.75 19.58 7.41
CA ASN A 122 3.16 19.17 8.69
C ASN A 122 2.23 17.96 8.56
N ILE A 123 2.65 17.00 7.74
CA ILE A 123 1.84 15.87 7.31
C ILE A 123 1.59 14.93 8.49
N THR A 124 0.35 14.55 8.71
CA THR A 124 0.01 13.33 9.44
C THR A 124 -0.03 12.20 8.42
N LEU A 125 0.93 11.29 8.50
CA LEU A 125 0.96 10.12 7.62
C LEU A 125 0.16 8.97 8.24
N PHE A 126 -0.76 8.38 7.48
CA PHE A 126 -1.28 7.04 7.68
C PHE A 126 -0.77 6.16 6.55
N CYS A 127 -0.11 5.05 6.87
CA CYS A 127 0.43 4.14 5.86
C CYS A 127 0.17 2.67 6.22
N GLN A 128 -0.07 1.86 5.18
CA GLN A 128 -0.34 0.43 5.30
C GLN A 128 0.33 -0.31 4.13
N ASP A 129 0.77 -1.56 4.35
CA ASP A 129 1.34 -2.45 3.33
C ASP A 129 2.46 -1.77 2.51
N TRP A 130 2.43 -1.80 1.17
CA TRP A 130 3.42 -1.15 0.31
C TRP A 130 3.43 0.38 0.47
N GLY A 131 2.32 0.99 0.86
CA GLY A 131 2.29 2.41 1.23
C GLY A 131 3.20 2.70 2.41
N GLY A 132 3.34 1.77 3.36
CA GLY A 132 4.28 1.87 4.46
C GLY A 132 5.70 1.50 4.06
N PHE A 133 5.93 0.37 3.38
CA PHE A 133 7.26 -0.02 2.91
C PHE A 133 7.94 1.06 2.05
N THR A 134 7.18 1.84 1.32
CA THR A 134 7.68 2.95 0.48
C THR A 134 7.62 4.30 1.19
N GLY A 135 6.52 4.59 1.90
CA GLY A 135 6.30 5.86 2.59
C GLY A 135 7.23 6.09 3.77
N LEU A 136 7.60 5.03 4.53
CA LEU A 136 8.56 5.17 5.63
C LEU A 136 9.97 5.49 5.15
N HIS A 137 10.34 5.17 3.90
CA HIS A 137 11.57 5.70 3.29
C HIS A 137 11.48 7.22 3.12
N VAL A 138 10.31 7.76 2.74
CA VAL A 138 10.14 9.22 2.64
C VAL A 138 10.24 9.87 4.03
N VAL A 139 9.63 9.28 5.06
CA VAL A 139 9.77 9.75 6.46
C VAL A 139 11.23 9.76 6.89
N ALA A 140 11.97 8.70 6.57
CA ALA A 140 13.38 8.57 6.90
C ALA A 140 14.26 9.65 6.26
N HIS A 141 13.99 10.01 5.00
CA HIS A 141 14.78 11.01 4.25
C HIS A 141 14.31 12.45 4.49
N HIS A 142 13.03 12.65 4.81
CA HIS A 142 12.41 13.96 4.97
C HIS A 142 11.60 14.05 6.27
N PRO A 143 12.21 13.77 7.45
CA PRO A 143 11.47 13.71 8.71
C PRO A 143 10.75 15.02 9.05
N ASP A 144 11.28 16.17 8.59
CA ASP A 144 10.72 17.47 8.87
C ASP A 144 9.38 17.76 8.15
N TRP A 145 9.04 16.98 7.11
CA TRP A 145 7.76 17.14 6.41
C TRP A 145 6.58 16.61 7.21
N PHE A 146 6.83 15.69 8.16
CA PHE A 146 5.81 14.99 8.91
C PHE A 146 5.70 15.53 10.33
N SER A 147 4.48 15.73 10.79
CA SER A 147 4.17 16.03 12.20
C SER A 147 4.02 14.76 13.03
N ARG A 148 3.51 13.69 12.42
CA ARG A 148 3.30 12.39 13.06
C ARG A 148 3.09 11.27 12.03
N VAL A 149 3.23 10.02 12.46
CA VAL A 149 3.01 8.82 11.65
C VAL A 149 2.10 7.84 12.36
N LEU A 150 1.05 7.36 11.71
CA LEU A 150 0.31 6.16 12.08
C LEU A 150 0.66 5.05 11.09
N CYS A 151 1.32 4.02 11.58
CA CYS A 151 1.74 2.85 10.82
C CYS A 151 0.79 1.68 11.12
N SER A 152 0.19 1.09 10.09
CA SER A 152 -0.78 -0.02 10.22
C SER A 152 -0.39 -1.17 9.30
N ASN A 153 -0.22 -2.37 9.85
CA ASN A 153 0.12 -3.59 9.09
C ASN A 153 1.23 -3.36 8.05
N THR A 154 2.33 -2.76 8.47
CA THR A 154 3.49 -2.44 7.64
C THR A 154 4.72 -2.06 8.48
N SER A 155 5.84 -1.81 7.81
CA SER A 155 7.12 -1.39 8.42
C SER A 155 8.10 -0.94 7.31
N LEU A 156 9.41 -0.88 7.60
CA LEU A 156 10.42 -1.10 6.56
C LEU A 156 10.58 -2.61 6.32
N PHE A 157 10.92 -3.02 5.10
CA PHE A 157 11.10 -4.43 4.77
C PHE A 157 12.31 -5.06 5.47
N LEU A 158 13.30 -4.25 5.82
CA LEU A 158 14.50 -4.63 6.57
C LEU A 158 14.67 -3.73 7.81
N MET A 159 14.63 -4.32 9.03
CA MET A 159 14.68 -3.62 10.33
C MET A 159 15.28 -4.50 11.45
N PRO A 160 16.48 -4.47 11.78
CA PRO A 160 17.73 -4.69 11.10
C PRO A 160 17.78 -6.04 10.37
N GLU A 161 16.78 -6.88 10.62
CA GLU A 161 16.54 -8.16 9.92
C GLU A 161 15.34 -8.00 8.98
N PRO A 162 15.27 -8.80 7.90
CA PRO A 162 14.08 -8.82 7.06
C PRO A 162 12.84 -9.23 7.87
N ILE A 163 11.71 -8.56 7.62
CA ILE A 163 10.42 -8.97 8.24
C ILE A 163 9.92 -10.30 7.67
N LEU A 164 10.29 -10.58 6.41
CA LEU A 164 10.03 -11.82 5.68
C LEU A 164 11.32 -12.27 5.02
N ASN A 165 11.74 -13.49 5.30
CA ASN A 165 12.99 -14.03 4.79
C ASN A 165 12.78 -14.66 3.40
N VAL A 166 12.90 -13.85 2.36
CA VAL A 166 12.70 -14.26 0.96
C VAL A 166 14.01 -14.21 0.19
N PRO A 167 14.22 -15.13 -0.79
CA PRO A 167 15.38 -15.09 -1.68
C PRO A 167 15.45 -13.73 -2.39
N GLN A 168 16.63 -13.10 -2.39
CA GLN A 168 16.87 -11.85 -3.08
C GLN A 168 17.26 -12.08 -4.55
N GLY A 169 17.00 -11.07 -5.40
CA GLY A 169 17.37 -11.09 -6.81
C GLY A 169 16.41 -11.91 -7.68
N ILE A 170 15.11 -11.84 -7.41
CA ILE A 170 14.11 -12.52 -8.28
C ILE A 170 14.19 -11.98 -9.70
N ASP A 171 14.32 -12.91 -10.65
CA ASP A 171 14.21 -12.62 -12.07
C ASP A 171 12.72 -12.67 -12.47
N ARG A 172 12.10 -11.51 -12.63
CA ARG A 172 10.68 -11.39 -13.00
C ARG A 172 10.37 -11.99 -14.37
N GLU A 173 11.30 -11.94 -15.32
CA GLU A 173 11.13 -12.49 -16.67
C GLU A 173 11.04 -14.01 -16.66
N ALA A 174 11.61 -14.67 -15.65
CA ALA A 174 11.52 -16.12 -15.48
C ALA A 174 10.11 -16.59 -15.04
N TYR A 175 9.19 -15.67 -14.73
CA TYR A 175 7.84 -15.95 -14.24
C TYR A 175 6.77 -15.26 -15.10
N PRO A 176 6.64 -15.61 -16.40
CA PRO A 176 5.56 -15.07 -17.24
C PRO A 176 4.19 -15.58 -16.76
N VAL A 177 3.13 -14.86 -17.09
CA VAL A 177 1.76 -15.36 -16.86
C VAL A 177 1.59 -16.70 -17.58
N ASP A 178 1.16 -17.71 -16.84
CA ASP A 178 0.98 -19.06 -17.35
C ASP A 178 -0.51 -19.38 -17.50
N PRO A 179 -1.06 -19.36 -18.73
CA PRO A 179 -2.48 -19.66 -18.97
C PRO A 179 -2.88 -21.08 -18.60
N ASP A 180 -1.92 -22.02 -18.54
CA ASP A 180 -2.13 -23.42 -18.22
C ASP A 180 -1.78 -23.76 -16.77
N ALA A 181 -1.50 -22.75 -15.94
CA ALA A 181 -1.18 -22.95 -14.53
C ALA A 181 -2.29 -23.73 -13.81
N THR A 182 -1.89 -24.64 -12.93
CA THR A 182 -2.83 -25.38 -12.05
C THR A 182 -3.34 -24.50 -10.89
N ILE A 183 -2.54 -23.53 -10.45
CA ILE A 183 -2.92 -22.50 -9.47
C ILE A 183 -3.36 -21.27 -10.28
N ARG A 184 -4.67 -21.14 -10.46
CA ARG A 184 -5.25 -20.09 -11.33
C ARG A 184 -5.72 -18.89 -10.55
N THR A 185 -6.38 -19.12 -9.43
CA THR A 185 -7.01 -18.11 -8.58
C THR A 185 -6.25 -17.94 -7.26
N PHE A 186 -6.53 -16.87 -6.54
CA PHE A 186 -5.99 -16.71 -5.18
C PHE A 186 -6.49 -17.82 -4.23
N ALA A 187 -7.70 -18.33 -4.44
CA ALA A 187 -8.22 -19.45 -3.66
C ALA A 187 -7.43 -20.75 -3.89
N ASP A 188 -7.03 -21.04 -5.14
CA ASP A 188 -6.16 -22.17 -5.44
C ASP A 188 -4.81 -22.01 -4.75
N PHE A 189 -4.22 -20.81 -4.83
CA PHE A 189 -2.96 -20.47 -4.18
C PHE A 189 -3.04 -20.66 -2.65
N ALA A 190 -4.07 -20.13 -2.00
CA ALA A 190 -4.25 -20.26 -0.55
C ALA A 190 -4.41 -21.74 -0.14
N THR A 191 -5.17 -22.51 -0.92
CA THR A 191 -5.37 -23.96 -0.71
C THR A 191 -4.05 -24.74 -0.84
N ASP A 192 -3.25 -24.43 -1.85
CA ASP A 192 -1.93 -25.04 -2.07
C ASP A 192 -0.97 -24.71 -0.92
N CYS A 193 -0.95 -23.44 -0.48
CA CYS A 193 -0.13 -22.99 0.66
C CYS A 193 -0.53 -23.70 1.96
N GLN A 194 -1.83 -23.87 2.19
CA GLN A 194 -2.31 -24.61 3.38
C GLN A 194 -1.89 -26.08 3.31
N ALA A 195 -2.03 -26.73 2.16
CA ALA A 195 -1.63 -28.12 1.97
C ALA A 195 -0.11 -28.33 2.17
N LYS A 196 0.70 -27.35 1.81
CA LYS A 196 2.16 -27.34 1.99
C LYS A 196 2.62 -26.90 3.38
N GLY A 197 1.71 -26.44 4.25
CA GLY A 197 2.04 -25.94 5.58
C GLY A 197 2.82 -24.61 5.56
N PHE A 198 2.59 -23.77 4.56
CA PHE A 198 3.22 -22.45 4.44
C PHE A 198 2.52 -21.37 5.30
N ILE A 199 1.27 -21.64 5.73
CA ILE A 199 0.53 -20.76 6.63
C ILE A 199 0.88 -21.12 8.09
N LYS A 200 1.87 -20.44 8.63
CA LYS A 200 2.43 -20.66 9.98
C LYS A 200 2.89 -19.32 10.56
N ASP A 201 3.58 -19.33 11.70
CA ASP A 201 4.06 -18.08 12.34
C ASP A 201 5.13 -17.36 11.48
N ASP A 202 6.00 -18.10 10.78
CA ASP A 202 6.88 -17.54 9.75
C ASP A 202 6.21 -17.65 8.38
N MET A 203 5.73 -16.53 7.88
CA MET A 203 5.03 -16.42 6.60
C MET A 203 5.95 -16.26 5.38
N SER A 204 7.28 -16.44 5.53
CA SER A 204 8.23 -16.23 4.43
C SER A 204 7.98 -17.12 3.22
N GLU A 205 7.66 -18.40 3.43
CA GLU A 205 7.33 -19.35 2.34
C GLU A 205 6.00 -18.99 1.65
N PHE A 206 5.00 -18.58 2.43
CA PHE A 206 3.74 -18.08 1.88
C PHE A 206 3.98 -16.84 1.01
N PHE A 207 4.72 -15.85 1.52
CA PHE A 207 4.98 -14.62 0.80
C PHE A 207 5.81 -14.84 -0.47
N TYR A 208 6.80 -15.74 -0.41
CA TYR A 208 7.56 -16.10 -1.61
C TYR A 208 6.68 -16.81 -2.65
N GLY A 209 5.77 -17.68 -2.22
CA GLY A 209 4.74 -18.27 -3.08
C GLY A 209 3.82 -17.19 -3.67
N TRP A 210 3.38 -16.23 -2.85
CA TRP A 210 2.57 -15.10 -3.28
C TRP A 210 3.25 -14.26 -4.37
N MET A 211 4.54 -13.94 -4.20
CA MET A 211 5.31 -13.22 -5.24
C MET A 211 5.27 -13.96 -6.58
N LYS A 212 5.45 -15.29 -6.57
CA LYS A 212 5.40 -16.09 -7.80
C LYS A 212 4.00 -16.15 -8.39
N TYR A 213 2.99 -16.43 -7.56
CA TYR A 213 1.60 -16.46 -8.02
C TYR A 213 1.17 -15.11 -8.60
N ALA A 214 1.52 -14.00 -7.97
CA ALA A 214 1.20 -12.67 -8.49
C ALA A 214 1.78 -12.45 -9.90
N LEU A 215 2.98 -12.96 -10.16
CA LEU A 215 3.61 -12.89 -11.49
C LEU A 215 2.95 -13.82 -12.50
N THR A 216 2.61 -15.06 -12.13
CA THR A 216 2.25 -16.14 -13.06
C THR A 216 0.75 -16.46 -13.13
N GLY A 217 -0.02 -16.11 -12.09
CA GLY A 217 -1.43 -16.50 -11.98
C GLY A 217 -2.32 -15.90 -13.06
N PRO A 218 -3.00 -16.72 -13.89
CA PRO A 218 -3.77 -16.21 -15.03
C PRO A 218 -5.07 -15.50 -14.63
N GLU A 219 -5.59 -15.79 -13.43
CA GLU A 219 -6.84 -15.22 -12.92
C GLU A 219 -6.61 -14.40 -11.64
N LEU A 220 -5.51 -13.64 -11.60
CA LEU A 220 -5.22 -12.72 -10.50
C LEU A 220 -6.26 -11.59 -10.47
N LYS A 221 -6.93 -11.40 -9.32
CA LYS A 221 -7.87 -10.31 -9.07
C LYS A 221 -7.54 -9.62 -7.76
N ALA A 222 -7.70 -8.29 -7.74
CA ALA A 222 -7.54 -7.49 -6.54
C ALA A 222 -8.57 -7.87 -5.47
N SER A 223 -9.84 -7.99 -5.88
CA SER A 223 -10.96 -8.33 -5.00
C SER A 223 -10.81 -9.67 -4.30
N ASP A 224 -10.22 -10.68 -4.96
CA ASP A 224 -10.05 -12.01 -4.36
C ASP A 224 -9.06 -11.97 -3.19
N ASN A 225 -7.99 -11.16 -3.30
CA ASN A 225 -7.04 -10.96 -2.21
C ASN A 225 -7.69 -10.31 -1.00
N ILE A 226 -8.55 -9.32 -1.23
CA ILE A 226 -9.23 -8.60 -0.15
C ILE A 226 -10.28 -9.50 0.51
N ARG A 227 -11.07 -10.24 -0.28
CA ARG A 227 -12.05 -11.20 0.25
C ARG A 227 -11.41 -12.31 1.10
N MET A 228 -10.22 -12.74 0.73
CA MET A 228 -9.51 -13.84 1.38
C MET A 228 -8.48 -13.36 2.42
N ASP A 229 -8.59 -12.11 2.85
CA ASP A 229 -7.81 -11.60 3.98
C ASP A 229 -7.95 -12.51 5.22
N PHE A 230 -6.94 -12.46 6.08
CA PHE A 230 -6.95 -13.22 7.33
C PHE A 230 -8.19 -12.85 8.17
N GLY A 231 -9.14 -13.76 8.24
CA GLY A 231 -10.44 -13.53 8.88
C GLY A 231 -11.61 -13.38 7.91
N GLY A 232 -11.31 -13.19 6.62
CA GLY A 232 -12.30 -13.00 5.55
C GLY A 232 -12.98 -11.64 5.58
N ILE A 233 -13.12 -11.01 4.42
CA ILE A 233 -13.84 -9.74 4.26
C ILE A 233 -15.03 -9.98 3.31
N PRO A 234 -16.26 -9.82 3.78
CA PRO A 234 -17.45 -10.06 2.96
C PRO A 234 -17.70 -8.87 2.02
N LEU A 235 -16.92 -8.77 0.93
CA LEU A 235 -17.21 -7.79 -0.12
C LEU A 235 -18.49 -8.15 -0.87
N THR A 236 -19.34 -7.15 -1.12
CA THR A 236 -20.40 -7.24 -2.13
C THR A 236 -19.81 -7.36 -3.53
N ASP A 237 -20.61 -7.75 -4.52
CA ASP A 237 -20.13 -7.83 -5.90
C ASP A 237 -19.76 -6.46 -6.47
N ASP A 238 -20.44 -5.40 -6.05
CA ASP A 238 -20.12 -4.02 -6.45
C ASP A 238 -18.82 -3.53 -5.82
N GLU A 239 -18.55 -3.83 -4.55
CA GLU A 239 -17.26 -3.52 -3.91
C GLU A 239 -16.11 -4.32 -4.54
N ALA A 240 -16.34 -5.59 -4.86
CA ALA A 240 -15.35 -6.40 -5.59
C ALA A 240 -15.05 -5.80 -6.97
N ARG A 241 -16.10 -5.41 -7.71
CA ARG A 241 -15.95 -4.70 -8.99
C ARG A 241 -15.15 -3.40 -8.83
N ALA A 242 -15.35 -2.67 -7.74
CA ALA A 242 -14.59 -1.44 -7.48
C ALA A 242 -13.10 -1.71 -7.26
N TYR A 243 -12.73 -2.76 -6.53
CA TYR A 243 -11.32 -3.16 -6.37
C TYR A 243 -10.69 -3.64 -7.68
N ASP A 244 -11.47 -4.31 -8.54
CA ASP A 244 -10.98 -4.82 -9.84
C ASP A 244 -10.99 -3.77 -10.97
N ALA A 245 -11.73 -2.65 -10.79
CA ALA A 245 -11.90 -1.59 -11.80
C ALA A 245 -10.59 -1.07 -12.42
N PRO A 246 -9.47 -0.93 -11.67
CA PRO A 246 -8.20 -0.48 -12.24
C PRO A 246 -7.60 -1.44 -13.27
N PHE A 247 -7.99 -2.72 -13.29
CA PHE A 247 -7.31 -3.82 -13.96
C PHE A 247 -8.20 -4.58 -14.95
N PRO A 248 -8.80 -3.90 -15.96
CA PRO A 248 -9.77 -4.53 -16.85
C PRO A 248 -9.18 -5.57 -17.83
N GLU A 249 -7.89 -5.49 -18.11
CA GLU A 249 -7.17 -6.38 -19.03
C GLU A 249 -5.74 -6.60 -18.50
N GLU A 250 -5.07 -7.65 -18.98
CA GLU A 250 -3.71 -8.04 -18.58
C GLU A 250 -2.69 -6.89 -18.66
N ILE A 251 -2.77 -6.07 -19.70
CA ILE A 251 -1.83 -4.96 -19.90
C ILE A 251 -1.86 -3.91 -18.78
N PHE A 252 -2.95 -3.84 -17.99
CA PHE A 252 -3.08 -2.95 -16.84
C PHE A 252 -2.50 -3.54 -15.55
N MET A 253 -2.09 -4.82 -15.56
CA MET A 253 -1.79 -5.57 -14.34
C MET A 253 -0.33 -5.55 -13.94
N THR A 254 0.57 -4.89 -14.65
CA THR A 254 2.02 -4.89 -14.34
C THR A 254 2.29 -4.48 -12.88
N GLY A 255 1.64 -3.45 -12.38
CA GLY A 255 1.78 -3.00 -10.98
C GLY A 255 1.37 -4.08 -9.99
N ILE A 256 0.12 -4.55 -10.05
CA ILE A 256 -0.41 -5.55 -9.11
C ILE A 256 0.40 -6.85 -9.13
N ARG A 257 0.96 -7.24 -10.29
CA ARG A 257 1.79 -8.42 -10.44
C ARG A 257 3.19 -8.28 -9.85
N THR A 258 3.80 -7.10 -9.98
CA THR A 258 5.22 -6.92 -9.67
C THR A 258 5.49 -6.34 -8.28
N LEU A 259 4.54 -5.63 -7.67
CA LEU A 259 4.72 -5.05 -6.34
C LEU A 259 5.13 -6.08 -5.29
N PRO A 260 4.49 -7.28 -5.17
CA PRO A 260 4.91 -8.27 -4.17
C PRO A 260 6.39 -8.64 -4.27
N SER A 261 6.96 -8.65 -5.47
CA SER A 261 8.36 -9.00 -5.70
C SER A 261 9.36 -7.88 -5.36
N MET A 262 8.90 -6.66 -5.03
CA MET A 262 9.80 -5.59 -4.59
C MET A 262 10.58 -5.96 -3.32
N GLY A 263 9.99 -6.79 -2.43
CA GLY A 263 10.65 -7.31 -1.24
C GLY A 263 11.85 -8.22 -1.54
N ALA A 264 11.92 -8.82 -2.73
CA ALA A 264 13.05 -9.62 -3.20
C ALA A 264 14.08 -8.80 -4.01
N LEU A 265 13.91 -7.49 -4.11
CA LEU A 265 14.76 -6.55 -4.87
C LEU A 265 15.24 -5.39 -4.00
N ILE A 266 15.38 -5.59 -2.70
CA ILE A 266 15.79 -4.54 -1.77
C ILE A 266 17.29 -4.21 -1.91
N ASP A 267 17.61 -2.93 -1.92
CA ASP A 267 18.96 -2.47 -1.62
C ASP A 267 19.12 -2.48 -0.09
N GLN A 268 19.89 -3.46 0.40
CA GLN A 268 20.12 -3.63 1.83
C GLN A 268 20.75 -2.40 2.47
N LYS A 269 21.69 -1.76 1.77
CA LYS A 269 22.40 -0.59 2.28
C LYS A 269 21.45 0.60 2.46
N GLU A 270 20.60 0.83 1.48
CA GLU A 270 19.60 1.90 1.53
C GLU A 270 18.52 1.62 2.58
N SER A 271 18.03 0.38 2.67
CA SER A 271 17.07 -0.01 3.68
C SER A 271 17.61 0.15 5.11
N LEU A 272 18.88 -0.21 5.36
CA LEU A 272 19.51 -0.01 6.66
C LEU A 272 19.69 1.47 6.99
N ARG A 273 20.04 2.32 6.02
CA ARG A 273 20.10 3.78 6.22
C ARG A 273 18.74 4.36 6.60
N ALA A 274 17.68 3.92 5.92
CA ALA A 274 16.32 4.35 6.25
C ALA A 274 15.94 3.90 7.67
N TRP A 275 16.31 2.68 8.06
CA TRP A 275 16.10 2.19 9.42
C TRP A 275 16.86 3.01 10.46
N GLU A 276 18.16 3.30 10.24
CA GLU A 276 18.98 4.16 11.11
C GLU A 276 18.37 5.57 11.26
N ALA A 277 17.82 6.12 10.18
CA ALA A 277 17.14 7.41 10.21
C ALA A 277 15.83 7.39 11.00
N LEU A 278 14.99 6.34 10.84
CA LEU A 278 13.77 6.18 11.63
C LEU A 278 14.05 6.02 13.12
N GLN A 279 15.19 5.43 13.51
CA GLN A 279 15.63 5.37 14.91
C GLN A 279 15.99 6.74 15.50
N GLN A 280 15.99 7.81 14.69
CA GLN A 280 16.11 9.19 15.14
C GLN A 280 14.80 9.98 15.03
N PHE A 281 13.71 9.34 14.55
CA PHE A 281 12.43 10.01 14.41
C PHE A 281 11.75 10.15 15.77
N ASP A 282 11.73 11.35 16.32
CA ASP A 282 11.24 11.69 17.67
C ASP A 282 9.81 12.24 17.71
N LYS A 283 9.22 12.52 16.52
CA LYS A 283 7.82 12.96 16.44
C LYS A 283 6.87 11.79 16.66
N PRO A 284 5.62 12.04 17.12
CA PRO A 284 4.68 10.97 17.46
C PRO A 284 4.56 9.89 16.38
N PHE A 285 4.78 8.62 16.78
CA PHE A 285 4.72 7.45 15.90
C PHE A 285 3.81 6.40 16.53
N LEU A 286 2.59 6.28 16.03
CA LEU A 286 1.60 5.31 16.50
C LEU A 286 1.59 4.07 15.63
N THR A 287 1.39 2.90 16.22
CA THR A 287 1.14 1.66 15.48
C THR A 287 -0.22 1.10 15.88
N VAL A 288 -1.07 0.76 14.88
CA VAL A 288 -2.34 0.06 15.07
C VAL A 288 -2.39 -1.10 14.09
N PHE A 289 -2.21 -2.32 14.58
CA PHE A 289 -2.05 -3.51 13.74
C PHE A 289 -3.23 -4.48 13.91
N GLY A 290 -3.54 -5.25 12.87
CA GLY A 290 -4.51 -6.34 12.92
C GLY A 290 -3.97 -7.56 13.67
N THR A 291 -4.77 -8.13 14.57
CA THR A 291 -4.35 -9.35 15.32
C THR A 291 -4.30 -10.59 14.44
N LEU A 292 -5.00 -10.58 13.30
CA LEU A 292 -5.09 -11.71 12.37
C LEU A 292 -4.04 -11.63 11.26
N ASP A 293 -3.45 -10.44 11.00
CA ASP A 293 -2.40 -10.30 9.98
C ASP A 293 -1.09 -10.92 10.47
N LYS A 294 -0.82 -12.13 9.97
CA LYS A 294 0.41 -12.86 10.23
C LYS A 294 1.53 -12.51 9.25
N LEU A 295 1.21 -11.82 8.15
CA LEU A 295 2.15 -11.57 7.08
C LEU A 295 3.11 -10.42 7.45
N VAL A 296 2.61 -9.21 7.42
CA VAL A 296 3.41 -8.00 7.70
C VAL A 296 2.99 -7.30 8.99
N GLY A 297 1.79 -7.63 9.51
CA GLY A 297 1.24 -7.14 10.77
C GLY A 297 1.63 -7.97 12.00
N SER A 298 2.74 -8.73 11.97
CA SER A 298 3.12 -9.59 13.08
C SER A 298 3.41 -8.79 14.36
N GLU A 299 3.21 -9.43 15.53
CA GLU A 299 3.54 -8.82 16.81
C GLU A 299 5.03 -8.47 16.92
N LYS A 300 5.92 -9.30 16.35
CA LYS A 300 7.36 -9.02 16.27
C LYS A 300 7.63 -7.73 15.52
N THR A 301 7.01 -7.54 14.35
CA THR A 301 7.14 -6.35 13.51
C THR A 301 6.72 -5.10 14.26
N GLN A 302 5.51 -5.11 14.86
CA GLN A 302 4.98 -3.99 15.62
C GLN A 302 5.89 -3.65 16.83
N ARG A 303 6.29 -4.65 17.60
CA ARG A 303 7.18 -4.46 18.75
C ARG A 303 8.52 -3.85 18.34
N THR A 304 9.12 -4.29 17.25
CA THR A 304 10.39 -3.71 16.74
C THR A 304 10.23 -2.22 16.46
N LEU A 305 9.13 -1.80 15.83
CA LEU A 305 8.87 -0.36 15.61
C LEU A 305 8.74 0.41 16.92
N ILE A 306 7.97 -0.13 17.88
CA ILE A 306 7.72 0.52 19.17
C ILE A 306 9.00 0.66 20.01
N GLU A 307 9.83 -0.36 20.01
CA GLU A 307 11.05 -0.38 20.84
C GLU A 307 12.17 0.51 20.29
N HIS A 308 12.22 0.73 18.98
CA HIS A 308 13.37 1.37 18.34
C HIS A 308 13.09 2.78 17.81
N ILE A 309 11.83 3.18 17.57
CA ILE A 309 11.51 4.51 17.09
C ILE A 309 11.19 5.42 18.29
N PRO A 310 11.99 6.47 18.57
CA PRO A 310 11.80 7.32 19.76
C PRO A 310 10.40 7.92 19.88
N GLY A 311 9.82 8.35 18.75
CA GLY A 311 8.47 8.93 18.70
C GLY A 311 7.34 7.95 19.02
N ALA A 312 7.60 6.64 19.08
CA ALA A 312 6.63 5.65 19.50
C ALA A 312 6.43 5.62 21.01
N LYS A 313 7.41 6.07 21.78
CA LYS A 313 7.35 6.01 23.24
C LYS A 313 6.17 6.81 23.81
N GLY A 314 5.33 6.12 24.58
CA GLY A 314 4.19 6.74 25.26
C GLY A 314 2.95 6.90 24.39
N GLN A 315 2.97 6.44 23.14
CA GLN A 315 1.78 6.41 22.29
C GLN A 315 0.85 5.24 22.67
N ALA A 316 -0.44 5.38 22.37
CA ALA A 316 -1.48 4.38 22.63
C ALA A 316 -1.51 3.30 21.54
N HIS A 317 -0.40 2.56 21.38
CA HIS A 317 -0.31 1.45 20.42
C HIS A 317 -1.39 0.42 20.66
N ASP A 318 -1.92 -0.18 19.58
CA ASP A 318 -3.02 -1.12 19.69
C ASP A 318 -2.91 -2.25 18.68
N ARG A 319 -3.63 -3.33 18.97
CA ARG A 319 -3.89 -4.45 18.06
C ARG A 319 -5.38 -4.75 18.07
N ILE A 320 -6.03 -4.52 16.94
CA ILE A 320 -7.48 -4.71 16.80
C ILE A 320 -7.78 -6.01 16.06
N HIS A 321 -8.98 -6.56 16.28
CA HIS A 321 -9.39 -7.80 15.64
C HIS A 321 -9.73 -7.56 14.16
N ALA A 322 -8.70 -7.61 13.32
CA ALA A 322 -8.76 -7.41 11.88
C ALA A 322 -7.62 -8.19 11.19
N GLY A 323 -7.76 -8.43 9.90
CA GLY A 323 -6.72 -8.96 9.03
C GLY A 323 -5.79 -7.87 8.50
N HIS A 324 -5.28 -8.10 7.28
CA HIS A 324 -4.34 -7.22 6.62
C HIS A 324 -5.01 -5.91 6.14
N PHE A 325 -6.19 -5.99 5.51
CA PHE A 325 -6.94 -4.82 5.01
C PHE A 325 -7.84 -4.24 6.11
N ILE A 326 -7.21 -3.75 7.17
CA ILE A 326 -7.86 -3.24 8.38
C ILE A 326 -8.82 -2.08 8.07
N GLN A 327 -8.51 -1.26 7.06
CA GLN A 327 -9.33 -0.13 6.62
C GLN A 327 -10.65 -0.60 5.99
N GLU A 328 -10.67 -1.78 5.38
CA GLU A 328 -11.89 -2.35 4.81
C GLU A 328 -12.80 -2.91 5.90
N SER A 329 -12.25 -3.66 6.85
CA SER A 329 -13.02 -4.34 7.89
C SER A 329 -13.32 -3.46 9.11
N GLN A 330 -12.51 -2.44 9.40
CA GLN A 330 -12.56 -1.59 10.59
C GLN A 330 -12.29 -0.10 10.24
N GLY A 331 -12.73 0.36 9.06
CA GLY A 331 -12.39 1.69 8.54
C GLY A 331 -12.79 2.82 9.45
N GLU A 332 -14.02 2.78 10.01
CA GLU A 332 -14.49 3.80 10.93
C GLU A 332 -13.65 3.86 12.21
N ALA A 333 -13.36 2.69 12.81
CA ALA A 333 -12.52 2.61 14.01
C ALA A 333 -11.09 3.11 13.76
N MET A 334 -10.55 2.83 12.56
CA MET A 334 -9.23 3.36 12.17
C MET A 334 -9.22 4.87 11.97
N ALA A 335 -10.31 5.44 11.42
CA ALA A 335 -10.47 6.89 11.31
C ALA A 335 -10.55 7.55 12.70
N GLU A 336 -11.34 6.98 13.61
CA GLU A 336 -11.46 7.46 15.00
C GLU A 336 -10.10 7.43 15.71
N ARG A 337 -9.35 6.32 15.60
CA ARG A 337 -8.01 6.18 16.17
C ARG A 337 -7.03 7.22 15.62
N LEU A 338 -7.08 7.49 14.31
CA LEU A 338 -6.25 8.51 13.68
C LEU A 338 -6.59 9.92 14.18
N ILE A 339 -7.89 10.25 14.29
CA ILE A 339 -8.37 11.54 14.79
C ILE A 339 -7.96 11.74 16.26
N GLU A 340 -8.15 10.73 17.12
CA GLU A 340 -7.71 10.74 18.51
C GLU A 340 -6.19 10.95 18.64
N PHE A 341 -5.41 10.25 17.80
CA PHE A 341 -3.96 10.38 17.77
C PHE A 341 -3.53 11.81 17.37
N ILE A 342 -4.16 12.40 16.36
CA ILE A 342 -3.88 13.78 15.99
C ILE A 342 -4.22 14.73 17.16
N ALA A 343 -5.41 14.58 17.75
CA ALA A 343 -5.86 15.45 18.84
C ALA A 343 -4.95 15.36 20.09
N SER A 344 -4.48 14.17 20.44
CA SER A 344 -3.61 13.92 21.59
C SER A 344 -2.17 14.39 21.41
N THR A 345 -1.74 14.64 20.17
CA THR A 345 -0.36 15.00 19.82
C THR A 345 -0.25 16.37 19.16
N SER A 346 -1.35 17.13 19.08
CA SER A 346 -1.35 18.54 18.67
C SER A 346 -0.97 19.41 19.87
N SER A 347 0.24 19.96 19.86
CA SER A 347 0.75 20.90 20.87
C SER A 347 0.53 22.34 20.43
#